data_d24c76c5239c821e6c6c82b770bdf1db
#
_entry.id   d24c76c5239c821e6c6c82b770bdf1db
#
_cell.length_a   1.000
_cell.length_b   1.000
_cell.length_c   1.000
_cell.angle_alpha   90.00
_cell.angle_beta   90.00
_cell.angle_gamma   90.00
#
_symmetry.space_group_name_H-M   'P 1'
#
loop_
_entity.id
_entity.type
_entity.pdbx_description
1 polymer ?
#
loop_
_entity_poly.entity_id
_entity_poly.type
_entity_poly.pdbx_seq_one_letter_code
_entity_poly.pdbx_strand_id
1 'polypeptide(L)'
;MSNQYSLQDFIADLDRITAVETSAATIVDKAKPLLERLVQNPTAIESKFKERGATAYGRYMLHRAPRFNVTAIVWGPGDGAKAHNHETWGLVGVMENQIQETRFRRRDDASKSGYAELEITATLNNSAGMVSCLVPPDDDIHEMNNVTDRNTVEIHVYGRDLADMPRLRFDMEAKAVKPFASPKYDNC
;
A
#
# COMPACT_ATOMS: atom_id res chain seq x y z
N MET A 1 28.18 -1.53 16.62
CA MET A 1 26.74 -1.80 16.41
C MET A 1 26.34 -1.08 15.13
N SER A 2 26.01 -1.80 14.07
CA SER A 2 25.51 -1.17 12.84
C SER A 2 24.19 -0.50 13.18
N ASN A 3 24.11 0.80 12.97
CA ASN A 3 22.86 1.56 13.16
C ASN A 3 21.84 1.00 12.16
N GLN A 4 20.83 0.27 12.65
CA GLN A 4 19.78 -0.27 11.80
C GLN A 4 19.00 0.89 11.19
N TYR A 5 18.64 0.79 9.91
CA TYR A 5 17.88 1.80 9.19
C TYR A 5 16.50 1.99 9.83
N SER A 6 16.25 3.16 10.35
CA SER A 6 15.06 3.47 11.15
C SER A 6 13.94 4.08 10.29
N LEU A 7 12.72 4.16 10.87
CA LEU A 7 11.61 4.89 10.26
C LEU A 7 11.96 6.37 10.02
N GLN A 8 12.68 7.02 10.95
CA GLN A 8 13.12 8.40 10.79
C GLN A 8 14.12 8.58 9.65
N ASP A 9 15.05 7.64 9.47
CA ASP A 9 15.98 7.66 8.34
C ASP A 9 15.21 7.56 7.02
N PHE A 10 14.25 6.63 6.93
CA PHE A 10 13.39 6.46 5.77
C PHE A 10 12.58 7.72 5.43
N ILE A 11 11.97 8.33 6.44
CA ILE A 11 11.20 9.59 6.28
C ILE A 11 12.10 10.70 5.75
N ALA A 12 13.30 10.86 6.32
CA ALA A 12 14.24 11.90 5.90
C ALA A 12 14.75 11.67 4.47
N ASP A 13 15.02 10.42 4.08
CA ASP A 13 15.44 10.07 2.73
C ASP A 13 14.31 10.30 1.71
N LEU A 14 13.09 9.91 2.04
CA LEU A 14 11.92 10.09 1.17
C LEU A 14 11.54 11.57 1.03
N ASP A 15 11.67 12.35 2.10
CA ASP A 15 11.44 13.80 2.03
C ASP A 15 12.42 14.47 1.06
N ARG A 16 13.70 14.08 1.07
CA ARG A 16 14.70 14.57 0.10
C ARG A 16 14.35 14.19 -1.34
N ILE A 17 13.90 12.97 -1.58
CA ILE A 17 13.49 12.51 -2.91
C ILE A 17 12.29 13.33 -3.38
N THR A 18 11.23 13.42 -2.58
CA THR A 18 9.98 14.08 -2.97
C THR A 18 10.08 15.62 -2.99
N ALA A 19 11.15 16.19 -2.45
CA ALA A 19 11.41 17.64 -2.56
C ALA A 19 11.88 18.04 -3.96
N VAL A 20 12.50 17.13 -4.70
CA VAL A 20 13.12 17.42 -6.01
C VAL A 20 12.48 16.66 -7.16
N GLU A 21 11.93 15.47 -6.90
CA GLU A 21 11.32 14.64 -7.92
C GLU A 21 9.81 14.86 -7.99
N THR A 22 9.29 14.95 -9.21
CA THR A 22 7.85 15.11 -9.48
C THR A 22 7.26 13.92 -10.24
N SER A 23 8.10 13.11 -10.88
CA SER A 23 7.69 11.90 -11.59
C SER A 23 7.39 10.78 -10.60
N ALA A 24 6.17 10.26 -10.63
CA ALA A 24 5.75 9.11 -9.82
C ALA A 24 6.69 7.90 -9.99
N ALA A 25 7.02 7.55 -11.23
CA ALA A 25 7.92 6.45 -11.54
C ALA A 25 9.33 6.64 -10.95
N THR A 26 9.88 7.87 -11.07
CA THR A 26 11.21 8.18 -10.51
C THR A 26 11.20 8.16 -8.99
N ILE A 27 10.14 8.67 -8.34
CA ILE A 27 10.01 8.63 -6.88
C ILE A 27 9.97 7.18 -6.41
N VAL A 28 9.12 6.35 -7.01
CA VAL A 28 8.97 4.92 -6.68
C VAL A 28 10.29 4.16 -6.86
N ASP A 29 10.98 4.35 -7.99
CA ASP A 29 12.25 3.70 -8.29
C ASP A 29 13.33 4.02 -7.23
N LYS A 30 13.44 5.30 -6.84
CA LYS A 30 14.40 5.75 -5.81
C LYS A 30 14.01 5.33 -4.40
N ALA A 31 12.72 5.30 -4.08
CA ALA A 31 12.23 5.00 -2.73
C ALA A 31 12.13 3.49 -2.45
N LYS A 32 11.95 2.66 -3.47
CA LYS A 32 11.82 1.21 -3.32
C LYS A 32 12.96 0.58 -2.49
N PRO A 33 14.26 0.76 -2.84
CA PRO A 33 15.34 0.16 -2.07
C PRO A 33 15.43 0.68 -0.63
N LEU A 34 14.93 1.89 -0.35
CA LEU A 34 14.86 2.44 1.00
C LEU A 34 13.78 1.74 1.83
N LEU A 35 12.60 1.49 1.22
CA LEU A 35 11.55 0.74 1.90
C LEU A 35 11.95 -0.72 2.11
N GLU A 36 12.65 -1.36 1.15
CA GLU A 36 13.21 -2.70 1.32
C GLU A 36 14.14 -2.78 2.54
N ARG A 37 15.00 -1.77 2.74
CA ARG A 37 15.84 -1.68 3.95
C ARG A 37 15.02 -1.49 5.23
N LEU A 38 13.97 -0.66 5.19
CA LEU A 38 13.13 -0.40 6.35
C LEU A 38 12.39 -1.66 6.81
N VAL A 39 11.74 -2.39 5.89
CA VAL A 39 10.94 -3.57 6.24
C VAL A 39 11.79 -4.76 6.68
N GLN A 40 13.09 -4.77 6.40
CA GLN A 40 14.04 -5.73 6.94
C GLN A 40 14.42 -5.45 8.40
N ASN A 41 14.07 -4.29 8.95
CA ASN A 41 14.27 -3.97 10.35
C ASN A 41 12.97 -4.19 11.15
N PRO A 42 12.80 -5.30 11.87
CA PRO A 42 11.57 -5.60 12.60
C PRO A 42 11.30 -4.65 13.76
N THR A 43 12.29 -3.85 14.16
CA THR A 43 12.14 -2.87 15.24
C THR A 43 11.93 -1.43 14.73
N ALA A 44 11.79 -1.25 13.41
CA ALA A 44 11.61 0.07 12.80
C ALA A 44 10.31 0.77 13.21
N ILE A 45 9.29 0.01 13.62
CA ILE A 45 8.03 0.51 14.17
C ILE A 45 7.75 -0.13 15.53
N GLU A 46 7.02 0.60 16.39
CA GLU A 46 6.61 0.12 17.70
C GLU A 46 5.62 -1.06 17.59
N SER A 47 5.67 -2.00 18.54
CA SER A 47 4.81 -3.20 18.56
C SER A 47 3.31 -2.88 18.53
N LYS A 48 2.88 -1.77 19.14
CA LYS A 48 1.48 -1.33 19.13
C LYS A 48 0.92 -1.08 17.72
N PHE A 49 1.78 -0.80 16.72
CA PHE A 49 1.39 -0.61 15.32
C PHE A 49 1.43 -1.89 14.49
N LYS A 50 1.64 -3.04 15.14
CA LYS A 50 1.64 -4.38 14.54
C LYS A 50 0.44 -5.21 14.97
N GLU A 51 -0.50 -4.60 15.67
CA GLU A 51 -1.70 -5.25 16.18
C GLU A 51 -2.85 -5.09 15.19
N ARG A 52 -3.65 -6.14 15.04
CA ARG A 52 -4.88 -6.06 14.24
C ARG A 52 -5.89 -5.17 14.96
N GLY A 53 -6.61 -4.34 14.21
CA GLY A 53 -7.72 -3.54 14.75
C GLY A 53 -8.85 -4.41 15.34
N ALA A 54 -9.64 -3.83 16.23
CA ALA A 54 -10.70 -4.57 16.94
C ALA A 54 -11.84 -5.06 16.02
N THR A 55 -12.13 -4.33 14.94
CA THR A 55 -13.28 -4.58 14.06
C THR A 55 -12.89 -4.98 12.63
N ALA A 56 -11.64 -4.73 12.24
CA ALA A 56 -11.13 -4.98 10.90
C ALA A 56 -9.59 -5.08 10.95
N TYR A 57 -8.93 -5.09 9.81
CA TYR A 57 -7.48 -4.96 9.74
C TYR A 57 -6.99 -3.68 10.44
N GLY A 58 -5.80 -3.74 11.06
CA GLY A 58 -5.19 -2.57 11.72
C GLY A 58 -4.70 -1.55 10.70
N ARG A 59 -4.90 -0.26 10.96
CA ARG A 59 -4.49 0.83 10.07
C ARG A 59 -3.95 2.01 10.87
N TYR A 60 -2.64 2.19 10.87
CA TYR A 60 -1.96 3.16 11.72
C TYR A 60 -1.18 4.19 10.90
N MET A 61 -1.41 5.47 11.15
CA MET A 61 -0.61 6.54 10.60
C MET A 61 0.73 6.61 11.35
N LEU A 62 1.83 6.35 10.66
CA LEU A 62 3.19 6.45 11.20
C LEU A 62 3.81 7.83 10.93
N HIS A 63 3.52 8.41 9.78
CA HIS A 63 3.98 9.74 9.39
C HIS A 63 3.03 10.37 8.37
N ARG A 64 2.76 11.67 8.53
CA ARG A 64 1.98 12.47 7.59
C ARG A 64 2.75 13.73 7.21
N ALA A 65 2.94 13.95 5.92
CA ALA A 65 3.55 15.13 5.34
C ALA A 65 2.78 15.61 4.09
N PRO A 66 2.98 16.84 3.62
CA PRO A 66 2.26 17.35 2.45
C PRO A 66 2.51 16.56 1.14
N ARG A 67 3.68 15.90 1.00
CA ARG A 67 4.08 15.20 -0.21
C ARG A 67 3.97 13.69 -0.15
N PHE A 68 3.85 13.12 1.06
CA PHE A 68 3.66 11.68 1.26
C PHE A 68 3.15 11.36 2.66
N ASN A 69 2.67 10.14 2.84
CA ASN A 69 2.43 9.56 4.15
C ASN A 69 3.04 8.15 4.25
N VAL A 70 3.22 7.70 5.48
CA VAL A 70 3.66 6.34 5.79
C VAL A 70 2.67 5.74 6.79
N THR A 71 2.15 4.55 6.49
CA THR A 71 1.18 3.85 7.32
C THR A 71 1.60 2.42 7.57
N ALA A 72 1.28 1.88 8.74
CA ALA A 72 1.32 0.44 8.97
C ALA A 72 -0.08 -0.14 8.75
N ILE A 73 -0.15 -1.25 8.04
CA ILE A 73 -1.37 -2.03 7.83
C ILE A 73 -1.14 -3.43 8.39
N VAL A 74 -2.11 -3.92 9.18
CA VAL A 74 -2.04 -5.25 9.80
C VAL A 74 -3.24 -6.07 9.36
N TRP A 75 -2.99 -7.06 8.53
CA TRP A 75 -4.00 -7.99 8.02
C TRP A 75 -4.05 -9.24 8.89
N GLY A 76 -5.18 -9.51 9.53
CA GLY A 76 -5.43 -10.81 10.18
C GLY A 76 -5.68 -11.92 9.15
N PRO A 77 -5.74 -13.18 9.58
CA PRO A 77 -6.11 -14.31 8.72
C PRO A 77 -7.45 -14.07 8.01
N GLY A 78 -7.45 -14.15 6.67
CA GLY A 78 -8.62 -13.91 5.84
C GLY A 78 -8.98 -12.44 5.61
N ASP A 79 -8.27 -11.49 6.22
CA ASP A 79 -8.44 -10.07 5.90
C ASP A 79 -7.88 -9.76 4.50
N GLY A 80 -8.43 -8.71 3.88
CA GLY A 80 -7.95 -8.25 2.58
C GLY A 80 -8.63 -6.97 2.11
N ALA A 81 -8.21 -6.50 0.97
CA ALA A 81 -8.81 -5.37 0.27
C ALA A 81 -9.13 -5.78 -1.16
N LYS A 82 -10.41 -5.67 -1.54
CA LYS A 82 -10.89 -5.93 -2.91
C LYS A 82 -10.16 -5.05 -3.92
N ALA A 83 -10.16 -5.45 -5.17
CA ALA A 83 -9.52 -4.72 -6.26
C ALA A 83 -9.85 -3.22 -6.22
N HIS A 84 -8.83 -2.37 -6.14
CA HIS A 84 -8.96 -0.92 -6.00
C HIS A 84 -7.74 -0.19 -6.58
N ASN A 85 -7.92 1.09 -6.90
CA ASN A 85 -6.84 1.98 -7.32
C ASN A 85 -6.43 2.95 -6.20
N HIS A 86 -5.41 3.78 -6.45
CA HIS A 86 -4.83 4.68 -5.46
C HIS A 86 -4.83 6.15 -5.90
N GLU A 87 -4.90 6.43 -7.22
CA GLU A 87 -4.85 7.78 -7.81
C GLU A 87 -3.56 8.57 -7.44
N THR A 88 -2.56 7.88 -6.92
CA THR A 88 -1.25 8.41 -6.53
C THR A 88 -0.21 7.29 -6.56
N TRP A 89 1.05 7.67 -6.67
CA TRP A 89 2.12 6.68 -6.53
C TRP A 89 2.11 6.05 -5.13
N GLY A 90 2.54 4.80 -5.05
CA GLY A 90 2.62 4.07 -3.80
C GLY A 90 3.67 2.97 -3.79
N LEU A 91 4.04 2.60 -2.58
CA LEU A 91 4.92 1.47 -2.27
C LEU A 91 4.28 0.67 -1.14
N VAL A 92 4.30 -0.64 -1.26
CA VAL A 92 3.81 -1.57 -0.24
C VAL A 92 4.92 -2.54 0.10
N GLY A 93 5.47 -2.42 1.30
CA GLY A 93 6.54 -3.27 1.79
C GLY A 93 6.06 -4.23 2.87
N VAL A 94 6.30 -5.52 2.72
CA VAL A 94 5.96 -6.54 3.71
C VAL A 94 7.04 -6.58 4.78
N MET A 95 6.66 -6.28 6.04
CA MET A 95 7.57 -6.33 7.19
C MET A 95 7.54 -7.69 7.89
N GLU A 96 6.36 -8.28 8.04
CA GLU A 96 6.18 -9.58 8.71
C GLU A 96 5.22 -10.48 7.94
N ASN A 97 5.50 -11.78 7.90
CA ASN A 97 4.74 -12.81 7.22
C ASN A 97 4.71 -12.64 5.69
N GLN A 98 3.58 -12.84 5.05
CA GLN A 98 3.37 -12.70 3.60
C GLN A 98 1.93 -12.28 3.29
N ILE A 99 1.74 -11.71 2.11
CA ILE A 99 0.44 -11.32 1.55
C ILE A 99 0.32 -11.80 0.10
N GLN A 100 -0.85 -12.23 -0.32
CA GLN A 100 -1.14 -12.44 -1.73
C GLN A 100 -1.62 -11.13 -2.34
N GLU A 101 -0.94 -10.69 -3.40
CA GLU A 101 -1.30 -9.52 -4.21
C GLU A 101 -1.72 -9.98 -5.60
N THR A 102 -2.93 -9.61 -6.04
CA THR A 102 -3.37 -9.76 -7.42
C THR A 102 -3.39 -8.40 -8.09
N ARG A 103 -2.70 -8.27 -9.19
CA ARG A 103 -2.57 -7.03 -9.97
C ARG A 103 -3.47 -7.07 -11.18
N PHE A 104 -4.01 -5.89 -11.54
CA PHE A 104 -4.97 -5.77 -12.63
C PHE A 104 -4.61 -4.63 -13.56
N ARG A 105 -5.06 -4.77 -14.81
CA ARG A 105 -5.10 -3.69 -15.79
C ARG A 105 -6.55 -3.47 -16.20
N ARG A 106 -6.98 -2.20 -16.27
CA ARG A 106 -8.28 -1.83 -16.83
C ARG A 106 -8.25 -1.93 -18.35
N ARG A 107 -9.27 -2.55 -18.94
CA ARG A 107 -9.36 -2.84 -20.39
C ARG A 107 -10.38 -1.99 -21.11
N ASP A 108 -11.37 -1.45 -20.42
CA ASP A 108 -12.33 -0.49 -20.96
C ASP A 108 -11.78 0.95 -20.94
N ASP A 109 -12.42 1.84 -21.68
CA ASP A 109 -12.02 3.25 -21.84
C ASP A 109 -12.56 4.20 -20.73
N ALA A 110 -13.19 3.65 -19.70
CA ALA A 110 -13.84 4.38 -18.62
C ALA A 110 -15.00 5.31 -19.03
N SER A 111 -15.50 5.20 -20.27
CA SER A 111 -16.59 6.05 -20.79
C SER A 111 -17.96 5.72 -20.18
N LYS A 112 -18.16 4.47 -19.74
CA LYS A 112 -19.43 3.99 -19.19
C LYS A 112 -19.39 4.07 -17.67
N SER A 113 -20.23 4.94 -17.10
CA SER A 113 -20.35 5.08 -15.64
C SER A 113 -20.76 3.77 -14.96
N GLY A 114 -20.12 3.44 -13.83
CA GLY A 114 -20.39 2.23 -13.05
C GLY A 114 -19.89 0.93 -13.67
N TYR A 115 -19.26 0.96 -14.82
CA TYR A 115 -18.69 -0.20 -15.52
C TYR A 115 -17.16 -0.18 -15.52
N ALA A 116 -16.55 -1.33 -15.32
CA ALA A 116 -15.12 -1.53 -15.55
C ALA A 116 -14.84 -2.99 -15.93
N GLU A 117 -13.97 -3.18 -16.88
CA GLU A 117 -13.43 -4.48 -17.26
C GLU A 117 -11.98 -4.59 -16.87
N LEU A 118 -11.65 -5.56 -16.01
CA LEU A 118 -10.29 -5.80 -15.53
C LEU A 118 -9.72 -7.09 -16.12
N GLU A 119 -8.42 -7.06 -16.36
CA GLU A 119 -7.60 -8.23 -16.66
C GLU A 119 -6.59 -8.45 -15.53
N ILE A 120 -6.45 -9.69 -15.06
CA ILE A 120 -5.39 -10.08 -14.13
C ILE A 120 -4.07 -10.08 -14.89
N THR A 121 -3.09 -9.29 -14.40
CA THR A 121 -1.74 -9.23 -14.99
C THR A 121 -0.75 -10.08 -14.21
N ALA A 122 -0.94 -10.23 -12.88
CA ALA A 122 -0.12 -11.09 -12.04
C ALA A 122 -0.86 -11.47 -10.75
N THR A 123 -0.49 -12.61 -10.17
CA THR A 123 -0.80 -12.97 -8.77
C THR A 123 0.50 -13.37 -8.10
N LEU A 124 0.87 -12.67 -7.05
CA LEU A 124 2.16 -12.77 -6.37
C LEU A 124 1.95 -13.08 -4.88
N ASN A 125 2.85 -13.83 -4.28
CA ASN A 125 2.94 -13.97 -2.83
C ASN A 125 4.15 -13.15 -2.36
N ASN A 126 3.90 -11.96 -1.85
CA ASN A 126 4.92 -11.06 -1.35
C ASN A 126 5.26 -11.44 0.10
N SER A 127 6.49 -11.84 0.34
CA SER A 127 7.01 -12.22 1.66
C SER A 127 7.75 -11.06 2.33
N ALA A 128 8.02 -11.20 3.63
CA ALA A 128 8.78 -10.23 4.40
C ALA A 128 10.09 -9.82 3.68
N GLY A 129 10.34 -8.53 3.60
CA GLY A 129 11.44 -7.89 2.87
C GLY A 129 11.11 -7.48 1.43
N MET A 130 10.01 -7.97 0.85
CA MET A 130 9.61 -7.61 -0.51
C MET A 130 8.81 -6.30 -0.54
N VAL A 131 8.96 -5.54 -1.63
CA VAL A 131 8.26 -4.28 -1.88
C VAL A 131 7.61 -4.31 -3.26
N SER A 132 6.31 -4.10 -3.32
CA SER A 132 5.57 -3.83 -4.55
C SER A 132 5.36 -2.34 -4.78
N CYS A 133 5.19 -1.95 -6.05
CA CYS A 133 5.12 -0.56 -6.49
C CYS A 133 3.79 -0.30 -7.19
N LEU A 134 3.26 0.91 -7.01
CA LEU A 134 2.03 1.38 -7.65
C LEU A 134 2.35 2.69 -8.39
N VAL A 135 2.10 2.71 -9.69
CA VAL A 135 2.37 3.87 -10.55
C VAL A 135 1.17 4.10 -11.47
N PRO A 136 0.27 5.04 -11.10
CA PRO A 136 -0.85 5.39 -11.97
C PRO A 136 -0.40 5.95 -13.33
N PRO A 137 -1.20 5.76 -14.39
CA PRO A 137 -2.50 5.07 -14.41
C PRO A 137 -2.39 3.57 -14.73
N ASP A 138 -1.23 3.09 -15.20
CA ASP A 138 -1.11 1.78 -15.84
C ASP A 138 -0.89 0.64 -14.85
N ASP A 139 -0.31 0.91 -13.67
CA ASP A 139 0.07 -0.08 -12.68
C ASP A 139 -0.38 0.38 -11.27
N ASP A 140 -1.68 0.56 -11.10
CA ASP A 140 -2.29 1.17 -9.92
C ASP A 140 -3.42 0.33 -9.29
N ILE A 141 -3.89 -0.72 -9.96
CA ILE A 141 -5.02 -1.51 -9.48
C ILE A 141 -4.52 -2.83 -8.91
N HIS A 142 -4.80 -3.06 -7.63
CA HIS A 142 -4.51 -4.34 -7.00
C HIS A 142 -5.59 -4.79 -6.00
N GLU A 143 -5.53 -6.08 -5.65
CA GLU A 143 -6.25 -6.72 -4.57
C GLU A 143 -5.24 -7.35 -3.62
N MET A 144 -5.48 -7.25 -2.30
CA MET A 144 -4.64 -7.83 -1.27
C MET A 144 -5.43 -8.84 -0.45
N ASN A 145 -4.85 -10.03 -0.18
CA ASN A 145 -5.47 -11.07 0.62
C ASN A 145 -4.44 -11.73 1.54
N ASN A 146 -4.69 -11.72 2.84
CA ASN A 146 -3.92 -12.55 3.77
C ASN A 146 -4.50 -13.98 3.76
N VAL A 147 -3.87 -14.82 2.96
CA VAL A 147 -4.24 -16.25 2.82
C VAL A 147 -3.55 -17.15 3.85
N THR A 148 -2.87 -16.56 4.83
CA THR A 148 -2.15 -17.29 5.89
C THR A 148 -2.98 -17.39 7.18
N ASP A 149 -2.48 -18.14 8.15
CA ASP A 149 -3.06 -18.32 9.48
C ASP A 149 -2.53 -17.33 10.55
N ARG A 150 -1.71 -16.34 10.12
CA ARG A 150 -1.08 -15.34 11.00
C ARG A 150 -1.30 -13.93 10.49
N ASN A 151 -1.10 -12.96 11.38
CA ASN A 151 -1.09 -11.55 10.95
C ASN A 151 0.06 -11.27 9.98
N THR A 152 -0.24 -10.47 8.97
CA THR A 152 0.75 -9.86 8.06
C THR A 152 0.86 -8.38 8.40
N VAL A 153 2.08 -7.89 8.52
CA VAL A 153 2.38 -6.47 8.76
C VAL A 153 3.02 -5.87 7.53
N GLU A 154 2.44 -4.79 7.03
CA GLU A 154 2.94 -4.04 5.88
C GLU A 154 3.18 -2.58 6.21
N ILE A 155 4.15 -1.97 5.54
CA ILE A 155 4.37 -0.52 5.50
C ILE A 155 3.93 -0.02 4.13
N HIS A 156 2.90 0.82 4.13
CA HIS A 156 2.38 1.48 2.94
C HIS A 156 2.85 2.93 2.89
N VAL A 157 3.31 3.35 1.73
CA VAL A 157 3.76 4.72 1.46
C VAL A 157 3.02 5.25 0.26
N TYR A 158 2.40 6.41 0.39
CA TYR A 158 1.63 7.03 -0.69
C TYR A 158 1.95 8.50 -0.85
N GLY A 159 1.88 9.01 -2.06
CA GLY A 159 2.06 10.43 -2.38
C GLY A 159 0.93 11.34 -1.89
N ARG A 160 -0.15 10.75 -1.34
CA ARG A 160 -1.30 11.46 -0.74
C ARG A 160 -1.86 10.66 0.42
N ASP A 161 -2.52 11.35 1.35
CA ASP A 161 -3.32 10.67 2.37
C ASP A 161 -4.59 10.08 1.71
N LEU A 162 -4.74 8.77 1.85
CA LEU A 162 -5.87 8.02 1.27
C LEU A 162 -7.09 7.93 2.20
N ALA A 163 -7.01 8.46 3.43
CA ALA A 163 -8.18 8.57 4.30
C ALA A 163 -9.15 9.59 3.72
N ASP A 164 -10.41 9.21 3.63
CA ASP A 164 -11.49 10.05 3.11
C ASP A 164 -11.31 10.51 1.64
N MET A 165 -10.27 10.05 0.94
CA MET A 165 -10.08 10.34 -0.47
C MET A 165 -10.91 9.36 -1.33
N PRO A 166 -11.86 9.83 -2.14
CA PRO A 166 -12.61 8.99 -3.06
C PRO A 166 -11.67 8.34 -4.09
N ARG A 167 -11.75 7.02 -4.18
CA ARG A 167 -11.03 6.20 -5.15
C ARG A 167 -12.00 5.20 -5.76
N LEU A 168 -11.53 4.32 -6.60
CA LEU A 168 -12.36 3.33 -7.27
C LEU A 168 -12.12 1.94 -6.68
N ARG A 169 -13.23 1.26 -6.39
CA ARG A 169 -13.25 -0.17 -6.07
C ARG A 169 -13.92 -0.89 -7.24
N PHE A 170 -13.31 -1.98 -7.63
CA PHE A 170 -13.72 -2.78 -8.78
C PHE A 170 -14.31 -4.11 -8.33
N ASP A 171 -15.32 -4.54 -9.04
CA ASP A 171 -15.88 -5.89 -8.97
C ASP A 171 -15.68 -6.54 -10.34
N MET A 172 -14.73 -7.46 -10.40
CA MET A 172 -14.32 -8.09 -11.67
C MET A 172 -15.42 -9.01 -12.22
N GLU A 173 -16.12 -9.74 -11.34
CA GLU A 173 -17.18 -10.66 -11.75
C GLU A 173 -18.41 -9.91 -12.29
N ALA A 174 -18.83 -8.87 -11.56
CA ALA A 174 -19.94 -8.02 -11.98
C ALA A 174 -19.58 -7.01 -13.09
N LYS A 175 -18.30 -6.89 -13.45
CA LYS A 175 -17.75 -5.84 -14.34
C LYS A 175 -18.20 -4.44 -13.90
N ALA A 176 -18.15 -4.21 -12.59
CA ALA A 176 -18.65 -2.97 -11.98
C ALA A 176 -17.53 -2.19 -11.30
N VAL A 177 -17.71 -0.87 -11.25
CA VAL A 177 -16.83 0.03 -10.52
C VAL A 177 -17.65 1.04 -9.74
N LYS A 178 -17.22 1.35 -8.53
CA LYS A 178 -17.86 2.34 -7.66
C LYS A 178 -16.83 3.12 -6.84
N PRO A 179 -17.16 4.37 -6.46
CA PRO A 179 -16.34 5.12 -5.52
C PRO A 179 -16.29 4.43 -4.15
N PHE A 180 -15.14 4.54 -3.49
CA PHE A 180 -14.98 4.19 -2.08
C PHE A 180 -13.90 5.08 -1.45
N ALA A 181 -13.87 5.15 -0.14
CA ALA A 181 -12.78 5.73 0.63
C ALA A 181 -12.25 4.71 1.63
N SER A 182 -10.97 4.83 1.99
CA SER A 182 -10.39 4.01 3.04
C SER A 182 -10.98 4.38 4.40
N PRO A 183 -11.10 3.43 5.34
CA PRO A 183 -11.47 3.77 6.72
C PRO A 183 -10.44 4.71 7.35
N LYS A 184 -10.85 5.37 8.44
CA LYS A 184 -9.94 6.19 9.25
C LYS A 184 -8.83 5.34 9.86
N TYR A 185 -7.78 6.00 10.32
CA TYR A 185 -6.69 5.36 11.05
C TYR A 185 -7.11 5.02 12.48
N ASP A 186 -6.59 3.94 13.04
CA ASP A 186 -6.90 3.50 14.39
C ASP A 186 -6.25 4.38 15.47
N ASN A 187 -5.28 5.21 15.10
CA ASN A 187 -4.49 6.02 16.02
C ASN A 187 -4.66 7.55 15.83
N CYS A 188 -5.50 8.02 14.92
CA CYS A 188 -5.79 9.47 14.77
C CYS A 188 -7.09 9.75 13.98
#